data_1dd5e40d453d04dfa72b4fd684238015
#
_entry.id   1dd5e40d453d04dfa72b4fd684238015
#
_cell.length_a   1.000
_cell.length_b   1.000
_cell.length_c   1.000
_cell.angle_alpha   90.00
_cell.angle_beta   90.00
_cell.angle_gamma   90.00
#
_symmetry.space_group_name_H-M   'P 1'
#
loop_
_entity.id
_entity.type
_entity.pdbx_description
1 polymer ?
#
loop_
_entity_poly.entity_id
_entity_poly.type
_entity_poly.pdbx_seq_one_letter_code
_entity_poly.pdbx_strand_id
1 'polypeptide(L)'
;MGKKKKTLRNDGFVNAFTGQGVKSRDPFASYNVDSEIPLYDKEIDNLYTYNGIARKIVEIPADDAVSEGFKLVNGSDEIEQSKLVMSELEDIKWDNKFSEALSWERAMGGSAILMMINDGRRFDEPLDLKSADKIERLDVYSKQDISATGSYYSDPSDPKYGRPYMYTLINEYGNSINVHESRLLLFRGGRISKEERRFRDGWGGTVFDVIQRRLI
;
A
#
# COMPACT_ATOMS: atom_id res chain seq x y z
N MET A 1 -5.85 -35.38 -45.83
CA MET A 1 -6.77 -35.20 -44.70
C MET A 1 -6.55 -33.84 -44.11
N GLY A 2 -7.36 -32.85 -44.49
CA GLY A 2 -7.20 -31.46 -44.03
C GLY A 2 -7.88 -31.27 -42.66
N LYS A 3 -7.10 -30.76 -41.67
CA LYS A 3 -7.64 -30.36 -40.36
C LYS A 3 -8.50 -29.11 -40.56
N LYS A 4 -9.80 -29.18 -40.35
CA LYS A 4 -10.70 -28.03 -40.24
C LYS A 4 -10.29 -27.19 -39.00
N LYS A 5 -9.83 -25.96 -39.22
CA LYS A 5 -9.71 -24.96 -38.18
C LYS A 5 -11.10 -24.68 -37.60
N LYS A 6 -11.32 -24.97 -36.32
CA LYS A 6 -12.47 -24.49 -35.56
C LYS A 6 -12.33 -22.97 -35.44
N THR A 7 -13.14 -22.21 -36.18
CA THR A 7 -13.37 -20.79 -35.91
C THR A 7 -14.18 -20.69 -34.62
N LEU A 8 -13.59 -20.19 -33.55
CA LEU A 8 -14.31 -19.73 -32.36
C LEU A 8 -15.28 -18.65 -32.82
N ARG A 9 -16.58 -18.92 -32.78
CA ARG A 9 -17.60 -17.88 -32.90
C ARG A 9 -17.57 -17.08 -31.64
N ASN A 10 -17.15 -15.81 -31.76
CA ASN A 10 -17.25 -14.81 -30.69
C ASN A 10 -18.68 -14.28 -30.78
N ASP A 11 -19.60 -14.79 -29.95
CA ASP A 11 -20.98 -14.26 -29.83
C ASP A 11 -20.94 -13.00 -28.94
N GLY A 12 -20.12 -12.03 -29.32
CA GLY A 12 -20.07 -10.75 -28.67
C GLY A 12 -21.30 -9.91 -28.99
N PHE A 13 -22.12 -9.62 -28.00
CA PHE A 13 -23.19 -8.63 -28.12
C PHE A 13 -22.60 -7.26 -28.47
N VAL A 14 -22.91 -6.76 -29.67
CA VAL A 14 -22.47 -5.44 -30.13
C VAL A 14 -23.66 -4.47 -30.05
N ASN A 15 -23.60 -3.51 -29.15
CA ASN A 15 -24.59 -2.44 -29.10
C ASN A 15 -24.13 -1.25 -29.97
N ALA A 16 -24.77 -1.09 -31.13
CA ALA A 16 -24.44 -0.04 -32.09
C ALA A 16 -24.66 1.37 -31.56
N PHE A 17 -25.55 1.57 -30.55
CA PHE A 17 -25.85 2.87 -29.97
C PHE A 17 -24.84 3.28 -28.90
N THR A 18 -24.46 2.36 -28.03
CA THR A 18 -23.54 2.66 -26.91
C THR A 18 -22.08 2.37 -27.26
N GLY A 19 -21.82 1.72 -28.37
CA GLY A 19 -20.48 1.29 -28.78
C GLY A 19 -19.95 0.09 -27.99
N GLN A 20 -20.73 -0.47 -27.07
CA GLN A 20 -20.34 -1.66 -26.30
C GLN A 20 -20.08 -2.85 -27.22
N GLY A 21 -18.93 -3.53 -27.05
CA GLY A 21 -18.49 -4.64 -27.88
C GLY A 21 -17.75 -4.25 -29.17
N VAL A 22 -17.65 -2.95 -29.49
CA VAL A 22 -16.81 -2.42 -30.58
C VAL A 22 -15.47 -1.96 -30.00
N LYS A 23 -14.38 -2.66 -30.27
CA LYS A 23 -13.02 -2.37 -29.70
C LYS A 23 -12.59 -0.91 -29.78
N SER A 24 -13.06 -0.13 -30.75
CA SER A 24 -12.70 1.26 -30.93
C SER A 24 -13.64 2.27 -30.23
N ARG A 25 -14.76 1.82 -29.67
CA ARG A 25 -15.81 2.69 -29.09
C ARG A 25 -16.29 2.24 -27.72
N ASP A 26 -15.90 1.05 -27.30
CA ASP A 26 -16.22 0.52 -25.97
C ASP A 26 -15.23 1.11 -24.96
N PRO A 27 -15.69 1.97 -24.03
CA PRO A 27 -14.80 2.51 -22.98
C PRO A 27 -14.19 1.40 -22.12
N PHE A 28 -14.84 0.23 -22.01
CA PHE A 28 -14.30 -0.93 -21.29
C PHE A 28 -13.30 -1.75 -22.14
N ALA A 29 -13.40 -1.74 -23.47
CA ALA A 29 -12.43 -2.38 -24.36
C ALA A 29 -11.15 -1.58 -24.57
N SER A 30 -11.17 -0.26 -24.29
CA SER A 30 -9.98 0.58 -24.29
C SER A 30 -9.14 0.41 -23.01
N TYR A 31 -9.72 -0.06 -21.90
CA TYR A 31 -8.95 -0.65 -20.82
C TYR A 31 -8.53 -2.03 -21.28
N ASN A 32 -7.25 -2.24 -21.52
CA ASN A 32 -6.64 -3.48 -21.99
C ASN A 32 -6.95 -4.66 -21.04
N VAL A 33 -8.17 -5.16 -21.14
CA VAL A 33 -8.69 -6.25 -20.34
C VAL A 33 -8.06 -7.60 -20.74
N ASP A 34 -7.49 -7.66 -21.95
CA ASP A 34 -6.74 -8.80 -22.46
C ASP A 34 -5.24 -8.79 -22.07
N SER A 35 -4.77 -7.77 -21.37
CA SER A 35 -3.36 -7.72 -20.98
C SER A 35 -3.19 -8.32 -19.58
N GLU A 36 -2.39 -9.37 -19.50
CA GLU A 36 -1.81 -9.89 -18.25
C GLU A 36 -0.84 -8.86 -17.60
N ILE A 37 -0.84 -7.61 -18.08
CA ILE A 37 0.03 -6.53 -17.63
C ILE A 37 -0.57 -5.91 -16.37
N PRO A 38 0.17 -5.86 -15.28
CA PRO A 38 -0.24 -5.15 -14.07
C PRO A 38 -0.56 -3.69 -14.37
N LEU A 39 -1.54 -3.12 -13.69
CA LEU A 39 -1.83 -1.68 -13.77
C LEU A 39 -0.59 -0.89 -13.36
N TYR A 40 -0.27 0.15 -14.15
CA TYR A 40 0.76 1.11 -13.75
C TYR A 40 0.26 1.99 -12.62
N ASP A 41 1.15 2.46 -11.79
CA ASP A 41 0.83 3.32 -10.63
C ASP A 41 -0.07 4.50 -11.00
N LYS A 42 0.14 5.13 -12.18
CA LYS A 42 -0.71 6.22 -12.69
C LYS A 42 -2.15 5.79 -13.03
N GLU A 43 -2.33 4.57 -13.51
CA GLU A 43 -3.67 4.02 -13.80
C GLU A 43 -4.42 3.74 -12.50
N ILE A 44 -3.71 3.25 -11.49
CA ILE A 44 -4.24 3.04 -10.14
C ILE A 44 -4.65 4.37 -9.51
N ASP A 45 -3.83 5.41 -9.62
CA ASP A 45 -4.15 6.78 -9.16
C ASP A 45 -5.43 7.29 -9.81
N ASN A 46 -5.56 7.11 -11.13
CA ASN A 46 -6.75 7.51 -11.85
C ASN A 46 -8.00 6.75 -11.41
N LEU A 47 -7.88 5.42 -11.20
CA LEU A 47 -8.97 4.60 -10.68
C LEU A 47 -9.38 5.05 -9.28
N TYR A 48 -8.43 5.26 -8.39
CA TYR A 48 -8.70 5.70 -7.02
C TYR A 48 -9.31 7.10 -6.98
N THR A 49 -8.82 8.02 -7.81
CA THR A 49 -9.27 9.41 -7.81
C THR A 49 -10.64 9.59 -8.44
N TYR A 50 -10.90 8.94 -9.58
CA TYR A 50 -12.07 9.24 -10.42
C TYR A 50 -13.15 8.16 -10.42
N ASN A 51 -12.90 6.97 -9.84
CA ASN A 51 -13.88 5.91 -9.77
C ASN A 51 -14.35 5.68 -8.32
N GLY A 52 -15.58 6.10 -8.00
CA GLY A 52 -16.13 5.99 -6.65
C GLY A 52 -16.30 4.55 -6.16
N ILE A 53 -16.45 3.55 -7.06
CA ILE A 53 -16.51 2.13 -6.67
C ILE A 53 -15.10 1.65 -6.30
N ALA A 54 -14.10 1.97 -7.11
CA ALA A 54 -12.71 1.64 -6.84
C ALA A 54 -12.26 2.22 -5.49
N ARG A 55 -12.59 3.49 -5.24
CA ARG A 55 -12.31 4.15 -3.95
C ARG A 55 -12.95 3.41 -2.78
N LYS A 56 -14.24 3.07 -2.87
CA LYS A 56 -14.93 2.34 -1.79
C LYS A 56 -14.36 0.95 -1.53
N ILE A 57 -13.91 0.24 -2.56
CA ILE A 57 -13.26 -1.07 -2.41
C ILE A 57 -11.95 -0.94 -1.62
N VAL A 58 -11.28 0.19 -1.73
CA VAL A 58 -10.04 0.48 -1.00
C VAL A 58 -10.35 0.95 0.42
N GLU A 59 -11.17 2.01 0.58
CA GLU A 59 -11.35 2.75 1.83
C GLU A 59 -12.21 1.97 2.86
N ILE A 60 -13.33 1.36 2.46
CA ILE A 60 -14.24 0.71 3.42
C ILE A 60 -13.52 -0.35 4.26
N PRO A 61 -12.75 -1.31 3.70
CA PRO A 61 -12.06 -2.29 4.53
C PRO A 61 -10.90 -1.70 5.36
N ALA A 62 -10.32 -0.58 4.94
CA ALA A 62 -9.30 0.12 5.70
C ALA A 62 -9.91 0.83 6.93
N ASP A 63 -11.04 1.51 6.74
CA ASP A 63 -11.80 2.15 7.82
C ASP A 63 -12.35 1.11 8.81
N ASP A 64 -12.92 0.01 8.30
CA ASP A 64 -13.42 -1.08 9.13
C ASP A 64 -12.33 -1.70 10.00
N ALA A 65 -11.11 -1.84 9.47
CA ALA A 65 -9.97 -2.42 10.18
C ALA A 65 -9.54 -1.60 11.40
N VAL A 66 -9.75 -0.29 11.40
CA VAL A 66 -9.38 0.61 12.53
C VAL A 66 -10.56 1.04 13.37
N SER A 67 -11.80 0.79 12.92
CA SER A 67 -13.04 1.31 13.54
C SER A 67 -13.24 0.87 14.99
N GLU A 68 -12.87 -0.37 15.32
CA GLU A 68 -12.99 -0.91 16.68
C GLU A 68 -11.83 -0.53 17.60
N GLY A 69 -10.77 0.09 17.03
CA GLY A 69 -9.56 0.41 17.75
C GLY A 69 -8.81 -0.84 18.24
N PHE A 70 -7.95 -0.66 19.22
CA PHE A 70 -7.24 -1.76 19.89
C PHE A 70 -7.23 -1.52 21.40
N LYS A 71 -7.10 -2.61 22.16
CA LYS A 71 -6.97 -2.54 23.61
C LYS A 71 -5.57 -2.98 24.00
N LEU A 72 -4.90 -2.14 24.77
CA LEU A 72 -3.64 -2.54 25.40
C LEU A 72 -3.98 -3.43 26.61
N VAL A 73 -3.58 -4.70 26.53
CA VAL A 73 -3.76 -5.66 27.64
C VAL A 73 -2.38 -5.90 28.23
N ASN A 74 -2.11 -5.28 29.37
CA ASN A 74 -0.95 -5.58 30.17
C ASN A 74 -1.40 -6.33 31.42
N GLY A 75 -0.68 -7.36 31.84
CA GLY A 75 -1.11 -8.24 32.94
C GLY A 75 -1.34 -7.44 34.23
N SER A 76 -2.53 -7.51 34.73
CA SER A 76 -3.10 -7.24 36.05
C SER A 76 -3.13 -5.83 36.65
N ASP A 77 -2.25 -4.84 36.38
CA ASP A 77 -2.25 -3.59 37.16
C ASP A 77 -2.04 -2.27 36.41
N GLU A 78 -2.08 -2.23 35.07
CA GLU A 78 -1.70 -1.04 34.28
C GLU A 78 -2.86 -0.38 33.50
N ILE A 79 -4.07 -0.35 34.07
CA ILE A 79 -5.23 0.30 33.41
C ILE A 79 -4.98 1.80 33.20
N GLU A 80 -4.25 2.46 34.10
CA GLU A 80 -3.96 3.89 34.00
C GLU A 80 -2.92 4.18 32.90
N GLN A 81 -1.85 3.40 32.83
CA GLN A 81 -0.83 3.56 31.79
C GLN A 81 -1.40 3.26 30.39
N SER A 82 -2.24 2.23 30.27
CA SER A 82 -2.90 1.93 29.00
C SER A 82 -3.83 3.07 28.54
N LYS A 83 -4.54 3.71 29.47
CA LYS A 83 -5.37 4.89 29.16
C LYS A 83 -4.57 6.09 28.72
N LEU A 84 -3.42 6.33 29.37
CA LEU A 84 -2.54 7.43 29.02
C LEU A 84 -1.97 7.25 27.61
N VAL A 85 -1.48 6.05 27.27
CA VAL A 85 -0.98 5.73 25.93
C VAL A 85 -2.10 5.86 24.89
N MET A 86 -3.30 5.38 25.18
CA MET A 86 -4.43 5.55 24.25
C MET A 86 -4.79 7.01 24.03
N SER A 87 -4.80 7.82 25.08
CA SER A 87 -5.04 9.27 24.99
C SER A 87 -3.99 9.98 24.13
N GLU A 88 -2.70 9.63 24.26
CA GLU A 88 -1.62 10.19 23.43
C GLU A 88 -1.75 9.76 21.95
N LEU A 89 -2.18 8.53 21.69
CA LEU A 89 -2.43 8.05 20.34
C LEU A 89 -3.64 8.75 19.71
N GLU A 90 -4.71 9.00 20.46
CA GLU A 90 -5.88 9.76 20.01
C GLU A 90 -5.50 11.20 19.64
N ASP A 91 -4.64 11.85 20.41
CA ASP A 91 -4.16 13.21 20.15
C ASP A 91 -3.44 13.33 18.80
N ILE A 92 -2.71 12.30 18.38
CA ILE A 92 -2.05 12.23 17.06
C ILE A 92 -2.93 11.66 15.96
N LYS A 93 -4.22 11.37 16.25
CA LYS A 93 -5.21 10.81 15.31
C LYS A 93 -4.71 9.54 14.63
N TRP A 94 -4.22 8.60 15.43
CA TRP A 94 -3.63 7.37 14.94
C TRP A 94 -4.58 6.59 14.02
N ASP A 95 -5.85 6.53 14.34
CA ASP A 95 -6.92 5.85 13.59
C ASP A 95 -7.01 6.33 12.14
N ASN A 96 -7.07 7.65 11.93
CA ASN A 96 -7.09 8.24 10.61
C ASN A 96 -5.80 7.94 9.83
N LYS A 97 -4.64 8.00 10.51
CA LYS A 97 -3.35 7.74 9.89
C LYS A 97 -3.17 6.27 9.49
N PHE A 98 -3.68 5.36 10.32
CA PHE A 98 -3.66 3.94 9.99
C PHE A 98 -4.66 3.59 8.89
N SER A 99 -5.88 4.15 8.91
CA SER A 99 -6.83 3.98 7.81
C SER A 99 -6.26 4.50 6.49
N GLU A 100 -5.63 5.69 6.49
CA GLU A 100 -4.95 6.26 5.33
C GLU A 100 -3.84 5.34 4.82
N ALA A 101 -2.98 4.83 5.70
CA ALA A 101 -1.89 3.93 5.33
C ALA A 101 -2.40 2.60 4.76
N LEU A 102 -3.45 2.02 5.36
CA LEU A 102 -4.09 0.80 4.87
C LEU A 102 -4.77 1.03 3.51
N SER A 103 -5.35 2.21 3.30
CA SER A 103 -5.92 2.58 2.01
C SER A 103 -4.84 2.64 0.93
N TRP A 104 -3.72 3.29 1.18
CA TRP A 104 -2.59 3.31 0.24
C TRP A 104 -1.97 1.92 0.04
N GLU A 105 -1.84 1.12 1.09
CA GLU A 105 -1.37 -0.27 0.98
C GLU A 105 -2.26 -1.07 0.04
N ARG A 106 -3.58 -0.97 0.17
CA ARG A 106 -4.55 -1.68 -0.67
C ARG A 106 -4.56 -1.16 -2.10
N ALA A 107 -4.49 0.16 -2.28
CA ALA A 107 -4.50 0.79 -3.60
C ALA A 107 -3.20 0.54 -4.37
N MET A 108 -2.04 0.82 -3.75
CA MET A 108 -0.73 0.84 -4.42
C MET A 108 0.12 -0.43 -4.18
N GLY A 109 -0.32 -1.31 -3.29
CA GLY A 109 0.44 -2.50 -2.92
C GLY A 109 1.51 -2.23 -1.88
N GLY A 110 1.51 -1.06 -1.25
CA GLY A 110 2.40 -0.70 -0.16
C GLY A 110 2.26 0.73 0.32
N SER A 111 2.59 0.93 1.59
CA SER A 111 2.64 2.25 2.25
C SER A 111 3.56 2.20 3.45
N ALA A 112 3.84 3.35 4.03
CA ALA A 112 4.54 3.46 5.31
C ALA A 112 3.98 4.59 6.16
N ILE A 113 4.09 4.43 7.48
CA ILE A 113 3.92 5.51 8.43
C ILE A 113 5.29 5.85 9.00
N LEU A 114 5.72 7.10 8.86
CA LEU A 114 6.87 7.63 9.54
C LEU A 114 6.45 8.08 10.94
N MET A 115 7.06 7.49 11.95
CA MET A 115 6.91 7.90 13.34
C MET A 115 7.86 9.05 13.63
N MET A 116 7.31 10.25 13.82
CA MET A 116 8.07 11.42 14.24
C MET A 116 8.31 11.35 15.75
N ILE A 117 9.48 10.85 16.11
CA ILE A 117 9.90 10.65 17.49
C ILE A 117 11.19 11.44 17.71
N ASN A 118 11.21 12.29 18.72
CA ASN A 118 12.41 13.00 19.13
C ASN A 118 13.20 12.13 20.12
N ASP A 119 14.26 11.52 19.63
CA ASP A 119 15.22 10.72 20.40
C ASP A 119 16.63 11.39 20.42
N GLY A 120 16.73 12.63 19.93
CA GLY A 120 17.98 13.36 19.80
C GLY A 120 18.88 12.89 18.65
N ARG A 121 18.44 11.92 17.84
CA ARG A 121 19.18 11.37 16.67
C ARG A 121 18.57 11.85 15.35
N ARG A 122 19.33 11.68 14.29
CA ARG A 122 18.88 11.99 12.94
C ARG A 122 17.93 10.89 12.42
N PHE A 123 17.13 11.20 11.41
CA PHE A 123 16.22 10.24 10.82
C PHE A 123 16.91 9.06 10.12
N ASP A 124 18.13 9.28 9.61
CA ASP A 124 18.95 8.26 8.98
C ASP A 124 19.66 7.32 9.98
N GLU A 125 19.54 7.59 11.28
CA GLU A 125 20.05 6.74 12.35
C GLU A 125 18.94 5.88 12.96
N PRO A 126 19.28 4.66 13.47
CA PRO A 126 18.33 3.82 14.18
C PRO A 126 17.66 4.56 15.34
N LEU A 127 16.35 4.31 15.52
CA LEU A 127 15.58 4.84 16.63
C LEU A 127 16.15 4.33 17.97
N ASP A 128 16.42 5.24 18.90
CA ASP A 128 16.82 4.90 20.26
C ASP A 128 15.62 4.94 21.21
N LEU A 129 15.04 3.79 21.47
CA LEU A 129 13.88 3.66 22.36
C LEU A 129 14.16 4.07 23.81
N LYS A 130 15.45 4.19 24.21
CA LYS A 130 15.80 4.60 25.59
C LYS A 130 15.72 6.09 25.79
N SER A 131 15.98 6.87 24.73
CA SER A 131 15.94 8.32 24.72
C SER A 131 14.64 8.87 24.08
N ALA A 132 13.82 8.00 23.51
CA ALA A 132 12.53 8.36 22.94
C ALA A 132 11.54 8.74 24.05
N ASP A 133 10.91 9.90 23.94
CA ASP A 133 9.91 10.38 24.89
C ASP A 133 8.51 9.99 24.43
N LYS A 134 8.05 10.53 23.31
CA LYS A 134 6.71 10.26 22.75
C LYS A 134 6.73 10.33 21.24
N ILE A 135 5.66 9.83 20.64
CA ILE A 135 5.38 10.02 19.20
C ILE A 135 4.73 11.40 19.04
N GLU A 136 5.41 12.32 18.37
CA GLU A 136 4.90 13.67 18.15
C GLU A 136 3.86 13.73 17.04
N ARG A 137 4.09 12.94 15.98
CA ARG A 137 3.24 12.91 14.77
C ARG A 137 3.46 11.63 13.97
N LEU A 138 2.45 11.27 13.20
CA LEU A 138 2.48 10.19 12.21
C LEU A 138 2.31 10.79 10.81
N ASP A 139 3.26 10.54 9.92
CA ASP A 139 3.20 10.97 8.52
C ASP A 139 3.07 9.75 7.62
N VAL A 140 2.04 9.73 6.76
CA VAL A 140 1.74 8.61 5.87
C VAL A 140 2.36 8.86 4.50
N TYR A 141 2.98 7.82 3.94
CA TYR A 141 3.58 7.82 2.62
C TYR A 141 3.04 6.65 1.81
N SER A 142 2.68 6.90 0.56
CA SER A 142 2.34 5.84 -0.38
C SER A 142 3.61 5.14 -0.88
N LYS A 143 3.48 3.95 -1.45
CA LYS A 143 4.59 3.24 -2.09
C LYS A 143 5.35 4.12 -3.10
N GLN A 144 4.66 5.02 -3.80
CA GLN A 144 5.26 5.88 -4.83
C GLN A 144 6.25 6.88 -4.24
N ASP A 145 6.05 7.27 -2.98
CA ASP A 145 6.85 8.27 -2.27
C ASP A 145 8.00 7.62 -1.49
N ILE A 146 8.16 6.29 -1.60
CA ILE A 146 9.11 5.50 -0.82
C ILE A 146 10.04 4.74 -1.76
N SER A 147 11.35 4.91 -1.59
CA SER A 147 12.36 4.13 -2.30
C SER A 147 13.42 3.59 -1.34
N ALA A 148 13.89 2.37 -1.59
CA ALA A 148 15.05 1.83 -0.86
C ALA A 148 16.34 2.50 -1.37
N THR A 149 17.22 2.92 -0.45
CA THR A 149 18.47 3.61 -0.81
C THR A 149 19.60 2.67 -1.27
N GLY A 150 19.33 1.36 -1.44
CA GLY A 150 20.34 0.38 -1.77
C GLY A 150 21.16 -0.15 -0.58
N SER A 151 20.81 0.25 0.64
CA SER A 151 21.43 -0.23 1.88
C SER A 151 20.62 -1.40 2.45
N TYR A 152 21.22 -2.59 2.50
CA TYR A 152 20.55 -3.83 2.89
C TYR A 152 21.28 -4.53 4.04
N TYR A 153 20.55 -5.25 4.88
CA TYR A 153 21.13 -6.15 5.86
C TYR A 153 21.88 -7.26 5.13
N SER A 154 23.21 -7.31 5.30
CA SER A 154 24.11 -8.21 4.58
C SER A 154 24.50 -9.46 5.35
N ASP A 155 24.25 -9.52 6.65
CA ASP A 155 24.54 -10.68 7.48
C ASP A 155 23.47 -11.78 7.29
N PRO A 156 23.82 -12.97 6.76
CA PRO A 156 22.87 -14.06 6.60
C PRO A 156 22.27 -14.58 7.92
N SER A 157 22.90 -14.30 9.05
CA SER A 157 22.41 -14.69 10.39
C SER A 157 21.33 -13.72 10.92
N ASP A 158 21.20 -12.54 10.32
CA ASP A 158 20.19 -11.56 10.70
C ASP A 158 18.81 -11.99 10.19
N PRO A 159 17.77 -12.01 11.04
CA PRO A 159 16.38 -12.28 10.61
C PRO A 159 15.87 -11.32 9.52
N LYS A 160 16.50 -10.16 9.36
CA LYS A 160 16.19 -9.15 8.34
C LYS A 160 17.07 -9.25 7.10
N TYR A 161 17.92 -10.28 6.98
CA TYR A 161 18.83 -10.47 5.85
C TYR A 161 18.17 -10.20 4.50
N GLY A 162 18.81 -9.39 3.69
CA GLY A 162 18.35 -8.99 2.36
C GLY A 162 17.23 -7.95 2.34
N ARG A 163 16.80 -7.42 3.51
CA ARG A 163 15.84 -6.31 3.57
C ARG A 163 16.57 -4.97 3.58
N PRO A 164 16.00 -3.92 2.98
CA PRO A 164 16.51 -2.57 3.13
C PRO A 164 16.43 -2.12 4.59
N TYR A 165 17.46 -1.45 5.09
CA TYR A 165 17.41 -0.78 6.38
C TYR A 165 17.32 0.74 6.27
N MET A 166 17.51 1.29 5.05
CA MET A 166 17.39 2.71 4.76
C MET A 166 16.41 2.95 3.62
N TYR A 167 15.57 3.95 3.80
CA TYR A 167 14.57 4.38 2.82
C TYR A 167 14.70 5.88 2.58
N THR A 168 14.46 6.31 1.34
CA THR A 168 14.23 7.71 1.00
C THR A 168 12.73 7.94 0.92
N LEU A 169 12.24 8.92 1.65
CA LEU A 169 10.85 9.38 1.60
C LEU A 169 10.81 10.73 0.89
N ILE A 170 9.82 10.91 0.01
CA ILE A 170 9.58 12.16 -0.71
C ILE A 170 8.25 12.73 -0.24
N ASN A 171 8.24 13.97 0.20
CA ASN A 171 7.01 14.63 0.65
C ASN A 171 6.26 15.28 -0.53
N GLU A 172 5.03 15.77 -0.28
CA GLU A 172 4.18 16.45 -1.27
C GLU A 172 4.84 17.64 -1.97
N TYR A 173 5.86 18.25 -1.37
CA TYR A 173 6.61 19.38 -1.90
C TYR A 173 7.86 18.96 -2.69
N GLY A 174 8.09 17.65 -2.84
CA GLY A 174 9.26 17.11 -3.55
C GLY A 174 10.56 17.09 -2.72
N ASN A 175 10.50 17.43 -1.43
CA ASN A 175 11.67 17.31 -0.55
C ASN A 175 11.86 15.85 -0.14
N SER A 176 13.10 15.39 -0.16
CA SER A 176 13.45 14.03 0.22
C SER A 176 14.22 13.97 1.54
N ILE A 177 13.94 12.94 2.33
CA ILE A 177 14.65 12.61 3.55
C ILE A 177 15.04 11.14 3.55
N ASN A 178 16.21 10.83 4.11
CA ASN A 178 16.62 9.45 4.36
C ASN A 178 16.21 9.04 5.77
N VAL A 179 15.60 7.88 5.88
CA VAL A 179 15.01 7.38 7.13
C VAL A 179 15.44 5.95 7.37
N HIS A 180 15.86 5.64 8.58
CA HIS A 180 16.15 4.28 9.00
C HIS A 180 14.84 3.50 9.21
N GLU A 181 14.81 2.20 8.85
CA GLU A 181 13.61 1.36 8.90
C GLU A 181 12.94 1.30 10.29
N SER A 182 13.72 1.44 11.37
CA SER A 182 13.20 1.40 12.75
C SER A 182 12.24 2.55 13.08
N ARG A 183 12.21 3.60 12.25
CA ARG A 183 11.30 4.74 12.37
C ARG A 183 10.06 4.62 11.48
N LEU A 184 9.94 3.51 10.74
CA LEU A 184 8.87 3.27 9.78
C LEU A 184 8.01 2.09 10.19
N LEU A 185 6.70 2.25 10.11
CA LEU A 185 5.75 1.15 10.07
C LEU A 185 5.45 0.86 8.60
N LEU A 186 6.00 -0.24 8.08
CA LEU A 186 5.87 -0.62 6.67
C LEU A 186 4.68 -1.56 6.47
N PHE A 187 3.74 -1.15 5.62
CA PHE A 187 2.61 -1.95 5.18
C PHE A 187 2.92 -2.48 3.78
N ARG A 188 2.96 -3.79 3.67
CA ARG A 188 3.39 -4.46 2.43
C ARG A 188 2.22 -5.20 1.82
N GLY A 189 1.51 -4.62 0.90
CA GLY A 189 0.36 -5.08 0.14
C GLY A 189 0.01 -6.57 0.09
N GLY A 190 -0.97 -6.92 -0.70
CA GLY A 190 -1.48 -8.27 -0.83
C GLY A 190 -0.41 -9.31 -1.19
N ARG A 191 -0.71 -10.60 -0.93
CA ARG A 191 0.20 -11.71 -1.26
C ARG A 191 0.33 -11.84 -2.77
N ILE A 192 1.56 -11.89 -3.25
CA ILE A 192 1.94 -12.13 -4.65
C ILE A 192 3.07 -13.15 -4.72
N SER A 193 3.39 -13.64 -5.91
CA SER A 193 4.51 -14.55 -6.12
C SER A 193 5.84 -13.90 -5.73
N LYS A 194 6.87 -14.72 -5.46
CA LYS A 194 8.21 -14.20 -5.15
C LYS A 194 8.81 -13.45 -6.33
N GLU A 195 8.53 -13.90 -7.55
CA GLU A 195 8.98 -13.28 -8.78
C GLU A 195 8.36 -11.90 -8.95
N GLU A 196 7.04 -11.81 -8.86
CA GLU A 196 6.29 -10.55 -8.93
C GLU A 196 6.76 -9.53 -7.88
N ARG A 197 7.01 -10.01 -6.66
CA ARG A 197 7.54 -9.15 -5.57
C ARG A 197 8.91 -8.56 -5.89
N ARG A 198 9.77 -9.28 -6.62
CA ARG A 198 11.06 -8.73 -7.07
C ARG A 198 10.87 -7.60 -8.08
N PHE A 199 9.93 -7.76 -9.01
CA PHE A 199 9.60 -6.70 -9.98
C PHE A 199 8.98 -5.47 -9.33
N ARG A 200 8.37 -5.62 -8.15
CA ARG A 200 7.77 -4.53 -7.38
C ARG A 200 8.66 -4.04 -6.22
N ASP A 201 9.97 -4.19 -6.33
CA ASP A 201 10.95 -3.73 -5.33
C ASP A 201 10.66 -4.20 -3.89
N GLY A 202 10.09 -5.40 -3.73
CA GLY A 202 9.75 -5.98 -2.45
C GLY A 202 8.36 -5.61 -1.92
N TRP A 203 7.59 -4.81 -2.65
CA TRP A 203 6.21 -4.47 -2.33
C TRP A 203 5.23 -5.60 -2.71
N GLY A 204 4.00 -5.49 -2.21
CA GLY A 204 2.95 -6.48 -2.47
C GLY A 204 2.06 -6.15 -3.67
N GLY A 205 0.97 -6.91 -3.79
CA GLY A 205 -0.06 -6.70 -4.80
C GLY A 205 -1.08 -5.66 -4.37
N THR A 206 -1.75 -5.06 -5.34
CA THR A 206 -2.86 -4.12 -5.13
C THR A 206 -4.19 -4.87 -5.13
N VAL A 207 -5.22 -4.28 -4.54
CA VAL A 207 -6.57 -4.83 -4.64
C VAL A 207 -7.06 -4.85 -6.10
N PHE A 208 -6.58 -3.92 -6.90
CA PHE A 208 -6.96 -3.79 -8.31
C PHE A 208 -6.41 -4.92 -9.19
N ASP A 209 -5.26 -5.51 -8.84
CA ASP A 209 -4.72 -6.69 -9.55
C ASP A 209 -5.71 -7.86 -9.60
N VAL A 210 -6.55 -7.99 -8.57
CA VAL A 210 -7.53 -9.08 -8.47
C VAL A 210 -8.86 -8.72 -9.14
N ILE A 211 -9.27 -7.44 -9.04
CA ILE A 211 -10.56 -6.96 -9.50
C ILE A 211 -10.57 -6.81 -11.02
N GLN A 212 -9.49 -6.30 -11.59
CA GLN A 212 -9.35 -6.14 -13.05
C GLN A 212 -9.64 -7.43 -13.81
N ARG A 213 -9.31 -8.60 -13.25
CA ARG A 213 -9.56 -9.91 -13.84
C ARG A 213 -11.02 -10.41 -13.72
N ARG A 214 -11.85 -9.75 -12.92
CA ARG A 214 -13.22 -10.18 -12.59
C ARG A 214 -14.32 -9.25 -13.09
N LEU A 215 -13.96 -8.08 -13.60
CA LEU A 215 -14.92 -7.10 -14.15
C LEU A 215 -15.18 -7.29 -15.65
N ILE A 216 -14.84 -8.49 -16.17
CA ILE A 216 -15.08 -8.90 -17.55
C ILE A 216 -16.15 -9.98 -17.58
#